data_a244d6534b6e5dbfbf8a722d6e8aeda5
#
_entry.id   a244d6534b6e5dbfbf8a722d6e8aeda5
#
_cell.length_a   1.000
_cell.length_b   1.000
_cell.length_c   1.000
_cell.angle_alpha   90.00
_cell.angle_beta   90.00
_cell.angle_gamma   90.00
#
_symmetry.space_group_name_H-M   'P 1'
#
loop_
_entity.id
_entity.type
_entity.pdbx_description
1 polymer ?
#
loop_
_entity_poly.entity_id
_entity_poly.type
_entity_poly.pdbx_seq_one_letter_code
_entity_poly.pdbx_strand_id
1 'polypeptide(L)'
;DRLRSRGLGDVYKRQLLRYIQERMLYRLSMSLYRDNFCLKGSALLFAYEKFKARPTKDIDFLGDKISRDKETIRKAFREICAIQCPEDGLMFDNGENDIKVEDISLDKEYNGVTVTVTAHLDTIVQPFSMDIGFGDIVVPEPQELDYPLLLDDMPEVSINAYSLETVVAEKFQTMIDRALANSRMKDFYDVYSILSSESARVKVNEETLSEAIASVFSNRGTTYTENHPLFNGEFKNDPIKQTQWNAFLKKMKYKGVLPLNEVVDYITEKLSPYWLSLKK
;
A
#
# COMPACT_ATOMS: atom_id res chain seq x y z
N ASP A 1 19.07 3.39 -29.59
CA ASP A 1 19.65 4.08 -28.41
C ASP A 1 18.64 4.89 -27.60
N ARG A 2 17.73 5.67 -28.19
CA ARG A 2 16.72 6.45 -27.44
C ARG A 2 15.74 5.60 -26.61
N LEU A 3 15.41 4.38 -27.02
CA LEU A 3 14.54 3.48 -26.27
C LEU A 3 15.27 2.84 -25.09
N ARG A 4 16.57 2.53 -25.23
CA ARG A 4 17.43 2.06 -24.14
C ARG A 4 17.64 3.14 -23.09
N SER A 5 17.89 4.39 -23.48
CA SER A 5 18.07 5.51 -22.56
C SER A 5 16.80 5.85 -21.77
N ARG A 6 15.60 5.77 -22.39
CA ARG A 6 14.31 5.93 -21.67
C ARG A 6 14.08 4.82 -20.63
N GLY A 7 14.40 3.57 -20.98
CA GLY A 7 14.25 2.44 -20.03
C GLY A 7 15.19 2.56 -18.84
N LEU A 8 16.43 3.00 -19.03
CA LEU A 8 17.40 3.25 -17.97
C LEU A 8 16.95 4.41 -17.07
N GLY A 9 16.51 5.53 -17.67
CA GLY A 9 15.99 6.68 -16.92
C GLY A 9 14.79 6.34 -16.02
N ASP A 10 13.90 5.45 -16.48
CA ASP A 10 12.75 4.99 -15.67
C ASP A 10 13.18 4.11 -14.49
N VAL A 11 14.24 3.32 -14.63
CA VAL A 11 14.79 2.51 -13.53
C VAL A 11 15.42 3.40 -12.47
N TYR A 12 16.29 4.34 -12.88
CA TYR A 12 16.89 5.29 -11.94
C TYR A 12 15.88 6.14 -11.20
N LYS A 13 14.85 6.64 -11.89
CA LYS A 13 13.78 7.42 -11.25
C LYS A 13 13.05 6.60 -10.17
N ARG A 14 12.81 5.32 -10.43
CA ARG A 14 12.14 4.45 -9.43
C ARG A 14 13.05 4.15 -8.25
N GLN A 15 14.33 3.92 -8.47
CA GLN A 15 15.31 3.70 -7.39
C GLN A 15 15.44 4.95 -6.53
N LEU A 16 15.57 6.13 -7.15
CA LEU A 16 15.61 7.40 -6.45
C LEU A 16 14.34 7.63 -5.61
N LEU A 17 13.16 7.41 -6.20
CA LEU A 17 11.91 7.57 -5.46
C LEU A 17 11.81 6.61 -4.26
N ARG A 18 12.26 5.37 -4.41
CA ARG A 18 12.32 4.42 -3.29
C ARG A 18 13.28 4.88 -2.20
N TYR A 19 14.44 5.39 -2.59
CA TYR A 19 15.40 5.93 -1.64
C TYR A 19 14.79 7.10 -0.85
N ILE A 20 14.16 8.04 -1.53
CA ILE A 20 13.46 9.17 -0.91
C ILE A 20 12.36 8.68 0.04
N GLN A 21 11.56 7.70 -0.39
CA GLN A 21 10.51 7.11 0.44
C GLN A 21 11.08 6.45 1.69
N GLU A 22 12.12 5.64 1.55
CA GLU A 22 12.81 5.00 2.67
C GLU A 22 13.34 6.03 3.67
N ARG A 23 13.99 7.09 3.20
CA ARG A 23 14.54 8.14 4.06
C ARG A 23 13.46 9.04 4.68
N MET A 24 12.29 9.15 4.08
CA MET A 24 11.11 9.76 4.72
C MET A 24 10.59 8.86 5.85
N LEU A 25 10.52 7.54 5.64
CA LEU A 25 10.15 6.60 6.70
C LEU A 25 11.15 6.64 7.88
N TYR A 26 12.44 6.81 7.61
CA TYR A 26 13.44 7.05 8.65
C TYR A 26 13.10 8.30 9.49
N ARG A 27 12.81 9.44 8.85
CA ARG A 27 12.46 10.66 9.56
C ARG A 27 11.19 10.50 10.38
N LEU A 28 10.20 9.80 9.84
CA LEU A 28 9.00 9.45 10.58
C LEU A 28 9.33 8.59 11.81
N SER A 29 10.17 7.57 11.68
CA SER A 29 10.57 6.69 12.79
C SER A 29 11.31 7.43 13.92
N MET A 30 12.00 8.51 13.58
CA MET A 30 12.73 9.36 14.52
C MET A 30 11.90 10.52 15.10
N SER A 31 10.66 10.68 14.63
CA SER A 31 9.79 11.78 15.01
C SER A 31 8.90 11.44 16.20
N LEU A 32 8.30 12.47 16.80
CA LEU A 32 7.25 12.31 17.80
C LEU A 32 5.95 11.73 17.23
N TYR A 33 5.85 11.62 15.90
CA TYR A 33 4.68 11.13 15.18
C TYR A 33 4.80 9.66 14.74
N ARG A 34 5.86 8.95 15.17
CA ARG A 34 6.08 7.54 14.84
C ARG A 34 4.84 6.67 15.07
N ASP A 35 4.18 6.88 16.20
CA ASP A 35 3.02 6.09 16.63
C ASP A 35 1.69 6.60 16.06
N ASN A 36 1.73 7.70 15.30
CA ASN A 36 0.54 8.28 14.67
C ASN A 36 0.34 7.84 13.23
N PHE A 37 1.36 7.25 12.60
CA PHE A 37 1.28 6.83 11.20
C PHE A 37 1.73 5.38 11.06
N CYS A 38 0.79 4.53 10.65
CA CYS A 38 1.03 3.12 10.41
C CYS A 38 1.16 2.85 8.91
N LEU A 39 2.28 2.28 8.49
CA LEU A 39 2.56 1.98 7.08
C LEU A 39 1.61 0.91 6.56
N LYS A 40 1.02 1.17 5.39
CA LYS A 40 0.18 0.22 4.66
C LYS A 40 0.46 0.21 3.16
N GLY A 41 -0.36 -0.50 2.39
CA GLY A 41 -0.30 -0.46 0.94
C GLY A 41 0.95 -1.12 0.33
N SER A 42 1.36 -0.61 -0.81
CA SER A 42 2.40 -1.27 -1.62
C SER A 42 3.82 -1.06 -1.10
N ALA A 43 4.07 0.03 -0.37
CA ALA A 43 5.35 0.27 0.27
C ALA A 43 5.60 -0.75 1.39
N LEU A 44 4.54 -1.14 2.12
CA LEU A 44 4.58 -2.23 3.09
C LEU A 44 4.91 -3.58 2.43
N LEU A 45 4.26 -3.91 1.31
CA LEU A 45 4.53 -5.18 0.61
C LEU A 45 6.00 -5.26 0.13
N PHE A 46 6.61 -4.14 -0.20
CA PHE A 46 8.04 -4.11 -0.52
C PHE A 46 8.90 -4.54 0.69
N ALA A 47 8.51 -4.22 1.91
CA ALA A 47 9.25 -4.62 3.10
C ALA A 47 9.27 -6.16 3.28
N TYR A 48 8.19 -6.84 2.92
CA TYR A 48 8.11 -8.31 3.00
C TYR A 48 8.76 -9.02 1.80
N GLU A 49 8.50 -8.56 0.58
CA GLU A 49 8.92 -9.23 -0.66
C GLU A 49 10.17 -8.60 -1.30
N LYS A 50 10.65 -7.47 -0.77
CA LYS A 50 11.78 -6.70 -1.32
C LYS A 50 11.55 -6.39 -2.82
N PHE A 51 12.51 -6.73 -3.66
CA PHE A 51 12.47 -6.43 -5.10
C PHE A 51 11.41 -7.22 -5.90
N LYS A 52 10.73 -8.20 -5.29
CA LYS A 52 9.64 -8.94 -5.93
C LYS A 52 8.31 -8.16 -5.89
N ALA A 53 8.15 -7.25 -4.94
CA ALA A 53 6.95 -6.43 -4.85
C ALA A 53 6.81 -5.52 -6.09
N ARG A 54 5.55 -5.30 -6.50
CA ARG A 54 5.28 -4.37 -7.60
C ARG A 54 5.76 -2.96 -7.26
N PRO A 55 6.27 -2.20 -8.26
CA PRO A 55 6.65 -0.81 -8.04
C PRO A 55 5.47 0.04 -7.58
N THR A 56 5.70 0.85 -6.55
CA THR A 56 4.76 1.90 -6.13
C THR A 56 5.41 3.28 -6.23
N LYS A 57 4.58 4.31 -6.38
CA LYS A 57 5.01 5.70 -6.35
C LYS A 57 4.61 6.40 -5.07
N ASP A 58 3.57 5.88 -4.43
CA ASP A 58 2.94 6.49 -3.28
C ASP A 58 3.23 5.65 -2.03
N ILE A 59 3.33 6.30 -0.89
CA ILE A 59 3.32 5.68 0.43
C ILE A 59 1.91 5.83 0.98
N ASP A 60 1.37 4.76 1.49
CA ASP A 60 0.04 4.76 2.12
C ASP A 60 0.21 4.61 3.64
N PHE A 61 -0.46 5.45 4.42
CA PHE A 61 -0.52 5.37 5.88
C PHE A 61 -1.95 5.27 6.40
N LEU A 62 -2.10 4.65 7.56
CA LEU A 62 -3.21 4.91 8.46
C LEU A 62 -2.79 5.97 9.46
N GLY A 63 -3.56 7.04 9.60
CA GLY A 63 -3.46 7.99 10.69
C GLY A 63 -4.21 7.48 11.91
N ASP A 64 -3.50 7.26 13.02
CA ASP A 64 -4.06 6.84 14.31
C ASP A 64 -3.71 7.85 15.40
N LYS A 65 -4.65 8.10 16.31
CA LYS A 65 -4.48 9.06 17.44
C LYS A 65 -3.99 10.46 17.03
N ILE A 66 -4.28 10.86 15.80
CA ILE A 66 -3.99 12.20 15.27
C ILE A 66 -5.23 12.74 14.56
N SER A 67 -5.48 14.05 14.69
CA SER A 67 -6.58 14.69 13.95
C SER A 67 -6.31 14.69 12.44
N ARG A 68 -7.36 14.39 11.65
CA ARG A 68 -7.32 14.51 10.19
C ARG A 68 -7.33 15.96 9.67
N ASP A 69 -7.38 16.94 10.59
CA ASP A 69 -7.32 18.33 10.22
C ASP A 69 -6.04 18.65 9.46
N LYS A 70 -6.19 19.36 8.33
CA LYS A 70 -5.08 19.61 7.39
C LYS A 70 -3.92 20.38 8.03
N GLU A 71 -4.22 21.31 8.95
CA GLU A 71 -3.18 22.06 9.64
C GLU A 71 -2.41 21.17 10.62
N THR A 72 -3.10 20.27 11.33
CA THR A 72 -2.47 19.28 12.21
C THR A 72 -1.55 18.36 11.40
N ILE A 73 -2.01 17.84 10.27
CA ILE A 73 -1.21 16.98 9.39
C ILE A 73 -0.04 17.77 8.78
N ARG A 74 -0.28 18.99 8.31
CA ARG A 74 0.79 19.85 7.77
C ARG A 74 1.88 20.10 8.81
N LYS A 75 1.50 20.46 10.04
CA LYS A 75 2.43 20.64 11.13
C LYS A 75 3.26 19.37 11.40
N ALA A 76 2.62 18.22 11.48
CA ALA A 76 3.30 16.94 11.70
C ALA A 76 4.36 16.69 10.62
N PHE A 77 4.00 16.81 9.34
CA PHE A 77 4.94 16.57 8.25
C PHE A 77 6.03 17.63 8.13
N ARG A 78 5.77 18.88 8.51
CA ARG A 78 6.84 19.89 8.65
C ARG A 78 7.89 19.48 9.67
N GLU A 79 7.45 19.01 10.83
CA GLU A 79 8.34 18.58 11.92
C GLU A 79 9.10 17.29 11.52
N ILE A 80 8.44 16.34 10.83
CA ILE A 80 9.08 15.14 10.29
C ILE A 80 10.15 15.52 9.26
N CYS A 81 9.83 16.39 8.31
CA CYS A 81 10.74 16.84 7.25
C CYS A 81 11.93 17.64 7.80
N ALA A 82 11.79 18.28 8.96
CA ALA A 82 12.85 19.05 9.61
C ALA A 82 13.93 18.16 10.26
N ILE A 83 13.67 16.86 10.47
CA ILE A 83 14.63 15.92 11.03
C ILE A 83 15.80 15.73 10.06
N GLN A 84 17.01 15.99 10.54
CA GLN A 84 18.23 15.90 9.76
C GLN A 84 18.80 14.48 9.78
N CYS A 85 19.36 14.06 8.65
CA CYS A 85 20.16 12.85 8.50
C CYS A 85 21.26 13.17 7.48
N PRO A 86 22.42 13.71 7.92
CA PRO A 86 23.48 14.14 7.01
C PRO A 86 24.02 13.02 6.13
N GLU A 87 23.93 11.78 6.62
CA GLU A 87 24.46 10.58 5.95
C GLU A 87 23.70 10.26 4.66
N ASP A 88 22.41 10.61 4.58
CA ASP A 88 21.59 10.26 3.41
C ASP A 88 21.62 11.30 2.29
N GLY A 89 22.20 12.46 2.53
CA GLY A 89 22.33 13.55 1.56
C GLY A 89 20.99 14.18 1.11
N LEU A 90 19.87 13.82 1.78
CA LEU A 90 18.53 14.32 1.45
C LEU A 90 18.12 15.48 2.35
N MET A 91 17.52 16.47 1.73
CA MET A 91 16.78 17.52 2.41
C MET A 91 15.31 17.47 1.97
N PHE A 92 14.40 17.71 2.89
CA PHE A 92 12.98 17.84 2.60
C PHE A 92 12.55 19.28 2.89
N ASP A 93 11.78 19.86 1.97
CA ASP A 93 11.19 21.19 2.19
C ASP A 93 10.27 21.14 3.41
N ASN A 94 10.44 22.10 4.32
CA ASN A 94 9.69 22.14 5.57
C ASN A 94 9.23 23.56 5.97
N GLY A 95 9.23 24.49 5.04
CA GLY A 95 8.67 25.82 5.23
C GLY A 95 7.16 25.80 5.44
N GLU A 96 6.61 26.93 5.81
CA GLU A 96 5.18 27.06 6.16
C GLU A 96 4.24 26.66 5.03
N ASN A 97 4.63 26.90 3.76
CA ASN A 97 3.82 26.66 2.57
C ASN A 97 4.34 25.49 1.71
N ASP A 98 5.38 24.78 2.17
CA ASP A 98 6.04 23.76 1.35
C ASP A 98 5.30 22.42 1.38
N ILE A 99 4.58 22.15 2.48
CA ILE A 99 3.81 20.92 2.65
C ILE A 99 2.37 21.16 2.18
N LYS A 100 1.99 20.50 1.10
CA LYS A 100 0.61 20.54 0.60
C LYS A 100 -0.20 19.41 1.22
N VAL A 101 -1.37 19.73 1.75
CA VAL A 101 -2.31 18.75 2.30
C VAL A 101 -3.66 18.96 1.63
N GLU A 102 -4.13 17.97 0.90
CA GLU A 102 -5.37 18.01 0.12
C GLU A 102 -6.25 16.81 0.49
N ASP A 103 -7.58 16.97 0.41
CA ASP A 103 -8.48 15.84 0.61
C ASP A 103 -8.33 14.85 -0.55
N ILE A 104 -8.35 13.56 -0.25
CA ILE A 104 -8.41 12.52 -1.28
C ILE A 104 -9.79 12.60 -1.93
N SER A 105 -9.84 13.07 -3.17
CA SER A 105 -11.06 13.30 -3.94
C SER A 105 -11.61 12.03 -4.61
N LEU A 106 -11.49 10.88 -3.98
CA LEU A 106 -12.03 9.63 -4.47
C LEU A 106 -13.31 9.30 -3.70
N ASP A 107 -14.45 9.44 -4.37
CA ASP A 107 -15.78 9.06 -3.88
C ASP A 107 -16.04 9.37 -2.38
N LYS A 108 -17.14 9.96 -2.06
CA LYS A 108 -17.53 10.54 -0.75
C LYS A 108 -17.34 9.67 0.51
N GLU A 109 -16.79 8.46 0.36
CA GLU A 109 -16.64 7.49 1.44
C GLU A 109 -15.19 7.36 1.97
N TYR A 110 -14.18 7.91 1.27
CA TYR A 110 -12.80 7.79 1.74
C TYR A 110 -12.38 9.03 2.55
N ASN A 111 -12.34 8.86 3.87
CA ASN A 111 -11.86 9.88 4.81
C ASN A 111 -10.33 9.90 4.83
N GLY A 112 -9.69 10.60 3.88
CA GLY A 112 -8.24 10.66 3.82
C GLY A 112 -7.71 11.98 3.28
N VAL A 113 -6.42 12.19 3.47
CA VAL A 113 -5.69 13.32 2.90
C VAL A 113 -4.45 12.85 2.16
N THR A 114 -4.11 13.54 1.09
CA THR A 114 -2.82 13.41 0.39
C THR A 114 -1.88 14.50 0.86
N VAL A 115 -0.71 14.10 1.33
CA VAL A 115 0.39 15.01 1.70
C VAL A 115 1.43 14.96 0.59
N THR A 116 1.77 16.12 0.03
CA THR A 116 2.82 16.25 -0.98
C THR A 116 4.00 17.02 -0.39
N VAL A 117 5.19 16.43 -0.53
CA VAL A 117 6.47 16.96 -0.02
C VAL A 117 7.48 16.98 -1.16
N THR A 118 8.41 17.92 -1.13
CA THR A 118 9.53 17.99 -2.08
C THR A 118 10.83 17.55 -1.38
N ALA A 119 11.52 16.60 -2.00
CA ALA A 119 12.84 16.15 -1.59
C ALA A 119 13.91 16.71 -2.53
N HIS A 120 15.07 17.04 -1.96
CA HIS A 120 16.25 17.50 -2.66
C HIS A 120 17.40 16.52 -2.42
N LEU A 121 18.06 16.09 -3.49
CA LEU A 121 19.29 15.32 -3.46
C LEU A 121 20.27 15.97 -4.44
N ASP A 122 21.23 16.73 -3.92
CA ASP A 122 22.12 17.59 -4.71
C ASP A 122 21.29 18.50 -5.63
N THR A 123 21.43 18.39 -6.94
CA THR A 123 20.68 19.16 -7.95
C THR A 123 19.31 18.58 -8.31
N ILE A 124 18.98 17.40 -7.79
CA ILE A 124 17.71 16.72 -8.07
C ILE A 124 16.63 17.25 -7.14
N VAL A 125 15.52 17.67 -7.72
CA VAL A 125 14.29 18.09 -7.02
C VAL A 125 13.19 17.10 -7.35
N GLN A 126 12.68 16.39 -6.35
CA GLN A 126 11.70 15.34 -6.54
C GLN A 126 10.51 15.50 -5.59
N PRO A 127 9.35 15.97 -6.08
CA PRO A 127 8.12 15.90 -5.31
C PRO A 127 7.62 14.44 -5.25
N PHE A 128 7.04 14.08 -4.11
CA PHE A 128 6.34 12.82 -3.94
C PHE A 128 5.15 12.98 -2.99
N SER A 129 4.22 12.05 -3.05
CA SER A 129 2.99 12.11 -2.27
C SER A 129 2.86 10.91 -1.34
N MET A 130 2.15 11.13 -0.24
CA MET A 130 1.79 10.15 0.77
C MET A 130 0.29 10.27 1.02
N ASP A 131 -0.43 9.15 0.97
CA ASP A 131 -1.86 9.09 1.24
C ASP A 131 -2.10 8.61 2.67
N ILE A 132 -2.90 9.35 3.41
CA ILE A 132 -3.22 9.05 4.81
C ILE A 132 -4.72 8.80 4.91
N GLY A 133 -5.10 7.55 5.17
CA GLY A 133 -6.46 7.16 5.51
C GLY A 133 -6.71 7.25 7.02
N PHE A 134 -7.96 7.36 7.42
CA PHE A 134 -8.37 7.40 8.83
C PHE A 134 -9.56 6.47 9.08
N GLY A 135 -9.59 5.85 10.26
CA GLY A 135 -10.71 5.04 10.70
C GLY A 135 -10.69 3.58 10.25
N ASP A 136 -9.62 3.11 9.61
CA ASP A 136 -9.43 1.70 9.33
C ASP A 136 -9.10 0.94 10.62
N ILE A 137 -9.49 -0.34 10.69
CA ILE A 137 -9.15 -1.25 11.80
C ILE A 137 -7.98 -2.12 11.37
N VAL A 138 -7.01 -2.27 12.27
CA VAL A 138 -5.82 -3.13 12.07
C VAL A 138 -5.89 -4.33 13.02
N VAL A 139 -5.77 -5.53 12.47
CA VAL A 139 -5.80 -6.80 13.23
C VAL A 139 -4.66 -7.71 12.75
N PRO A 140 -3.77 -8.13 13.64
CA PRO A 140 -3.61 -7.64 15.02
C PRO A 140 -3.22 -6.16 15.04
N GLU A 141 -3.07 -5.56 16.22
CA GLU A 141 -2.59 -4.17 16.33
C GLU A 141 -1.32 -3.96 15.49
N PRO A 142 -1.05 -2.70 15.06
CA PRO A 142 0.12 -2.39 14.26
C PRO A 142 1.41 -2.97 14.86
N GLN A 143 2.23 -3.57 14.02
CA GLN A 143 3.47 -4.22 14.42
C GLN A 143 4.67 -3.38 13.99
N GLU A 144 5.71 -3.39 14.81
CA GLU A 144 6.98 -2.78 14.45
C GLU A 144 7.64 -3.60 13.33
N LEU A 145 8.05 -2.91 12.27
CA LEU A 145 8.64 -3.49 11.07
C LEU A 145 9.97 -2.81 10.75
N ASP A 146 11.03 -3.62 10.63
CA ASP A 146 12.30 -3.16 10.09
C ASP A 146 12.20 -3.05 8.57
N TYR A 147 12.17 -1.81 8.08
CA TYR A 147 12.05 -1.53 6.66
C TYR A 147 13.38 -1.80 5.94
N PRO A 148 13.40 -2.53 4.82
CA PRO A 148 14.62 -2.90 4.13
C PRO A 148 15.33 -1.68 3.53
N LEU A 149 16.59 -1.53 3.80
CA LEU A 149 17.42 -0.46 3.28
C LEU A 149 17.84 -0.74 1.83
N LEU A 150 17.96 0.32 1.04
CA LEU A 150 18.52 0.28 -0.32
C LEU A 150 20.05 0.39 -0.29
N LEU A 151 20.61 1.07 0.70
CA LEU A 151 22.03 1.22 0.96
C LEU A 151 22.30 0.70 2.36
N ASP A 152 23.20 -0.28 2.49
CA ASP A 152 23.44 -1.01 3.74
C ASP A 152 24.11 -0.16 4.83
N ASP A 153 24.71 0.98 4.46
CA ASP A 153 25.39 1.91 5.36
C ASP A 153 24.49 3.03 5.91
N MET A 154 23.21 3.00 5.55
CA MET A 154 22.24 3.98 6.05
C MET A 154 21.68 3.60 7.43
N PRO A 155 21.28 4.59 8.25
CA PRO A 155 20.58 4.33 9.50
C PRO A 155 19.30 3.50 9.30
N GLU A 156 19.10 2.53 10.20
CA GLU A 156 17.96 1.60 10.18
C GLU A 156 16.61 2.35 10.29
N VAL A 157 15.58 1.75 9.71
CA VAL A 157 14.21 2.28 9.71
C VAL A 157 13.30 1.26 10.37
N SER A 158 12.80 1.59 11.56
CA SER A 158 11.81 0.80 12.26
C SER A 158 10.51 1.59 12.39
N ILE A 159 9.40 1.07 11.87
CA ILE A 159 8.14 1.78 11.71
C ILE A 159 6.95 0.87 12.01
N ASN A 160 5.89 1.45 12.57
CA ASN A 160 4.62 0.75 12.73
C ASN A 160 3.98 0.43 11.37
N ALA A 161 3.54 -0.79 11.19
CA ALA A 161 3.00 -1.28 9.93
C ALA A 161 1.80 -2.20 10.13
N TYR A 162 0.96 -2.33 9.09
CA TYR A 162 -0.10 -3.31 9.03
C TYR A 162 0.45 -4.73 9.05
N SER A 163 -0.34 -5.65 9.60
CA SER A 163 -0.17 -7.08 9.34
C SER A 163 -0.55 -7.42 7.90
N LEU A 164 -0.02 -8.53 7.37
CA LEU A 164 -0.42 -9.04 6.05
C LEU A 164 -1.90 -9.45 6.04
N GLU A 165 -2.41 -9.92 7.18
CA GLU A 165 -3.81 -10.29 7.38
C GLU A 165 -4.74 -9.09 7.17
N THR A 166 -4.41 -7.93 7.75
CA THR A 166 -5.17 -6.70 7.52
C THR A 166 -5.09 -6.26 6.06
N VAL A 167 -3.92 -6.35 5.43
CA VAL A 167 -3.77 -6.03 4.00
C VAL A 167 -4.67 -6.91 3.14
N VAL A 168 -4.69 -8.23 3.39
CA VAL A 168 -5.57 -9.17 2.68
C VAL A 168 -7.03 -8.83 2.93
N ALA A 169 -7.42 -8.60 4.19
CA ALA A 169 -8.79 -8.29 4.58
C ALA A 169 -9.34 -7.01 3.90
N GLU A 170 -8.56 -5.91 3.91
CA GLU A 170 -8.96 -4.67 3.24
C GLU A 170 -9.12 -4.83 1.72
N LYS A 171 -8.17 -5.53 1.08
CA LYS A 171 -8.23 -5.77 -0.37
C LYS A 171 -9.37 -6.71 -0.73
N PHE A 172 -9.61 -7.75 0.07
CA PHE A 172 -10.72 -8.66 -0.11
C PHE A 172 -12.06 -7.92 0.04
N GLN A 173 -12.22 -7.11 1.08
CA GLN A 173 -13.40 -6.28 1.25
C GLN A 173 -13.62 -5.36 0.04
N THR A 174 -12.57 -4.71 -0.47
CA THR A 174 -12.66 -3.87 -1.67
C THR A 174 -13.06 -4.68 -2.92
N MET A 175 -12.64 -5.95 -3.05
CA MET A 175 -13.07 -6.83 -4.14
C MET A 175 -14.58 -7.13 -4.04
N ILE A 176 -15.07 -7.37 -2.83
CA ILE A 176 -16.49 -7.61 -2.58
C ILE A 176 -17.30 -6.35 -2.85
N ASP A 177 -16.96 -5.25 -2.22
CA ASP A 177 -17.71 -4.00 -2.31
C ASP A 177 -17.85 -3.47 -3.74
N ARG A 178 -16.76 -3.51 -4.51
CA ARG A 178 -16.74 -3.04 -5.90
C ARG A 178 -17.27 -4.03 -6.92
N ALA A 179 -17.35 -5.30 -6.60
CA ALA A 179 -17.86 -6.36 -7.46
C ALA A 179 -17.41 -6.22 -8.93
N LEU A 180 -18.33 -6.20 -9.89
CA LEU A 180 -18.03 -6.01 -11.32
C LEU A 180 -17.55 -4.59 -11.67
N ALA A 181 -17.75 -3.59 -10.84
CA ALA A 181 -17.20 -2.24 -11.03
C ALA A 181 -15.69 -2.18 -10.69
N ASN A 182 -15.15 -3.21 -10.05
CA ASN A 182 -13.74 -3.24 -9.63
C ASN A 182 -12.79 -3.25 -10.83
N SER A 183 -11.97 -2.21 -10.95
CA SER A 183 -10.88 -2.09 -11.94
C SER A 183 -9.49 -2.16 -11.30
N ARG A 184 -9.41 -2.40 -9.99
CA ARG A 184 -8.18 -2.39 -9.20
C ARG A 184 -7.42 -3.72 -9.30
N MET A 185 -6.94 -4.06 -10.49
CA MET A 185 -6.22 -5.33 -10.75
C MET A 185 -5.01 -5.52 -9.83
N LYS A 186 -4.45 -4.40 -9.32
CA LYS A 186 -3.36 -4.44 -8.35
C LYS A 186 -3.73 -5.18 -7.05
N ASP A 187 -4.99 -5.06 -6.59
CA ASP A 187 -5.42 -5.69 -5.35
C ASP A 187 -5.50 -7.21 -5.51
N PHE A 188 -5.98 -7.71 -6.65
CA PHE A 188 -5.97 -9.14 -6.99
C PHE A 188 -4.54 -9.69 -7.04
N TYR A 189 -3.63 -8.97 -7.68
CA TYR A 189 -2.23 -9.37 -7.73
C TYR A 189 -1.59 -9.42 -6.34
N ASP A 190 -1.80 -8.39 -5.53
CA ASP A 190 -1.21 -8.29 -4.19
C ASP A 190 -1.73 -9.43 -3.29
N VAL A 191 -3.05 -9.69 -3.27
CA VAL A 191 -3.63 -10.80 -2.48
C VAL A 191 -3.14 -12.16 -2.96
N TYR A 192 -3.10 -12.38 -4.27
CA TYR A 192 -2.55 -13.59 -4.84
C TYR A 192 -1.08 -13.79 -4.44
N SER A 193 -0.24 -12.76 -4.57
CA SER A 193 1.16 -12.80 -4.18
C SER A 193 1.35 -13.15 -2.71
N ILE A 194 0.57 -12.52 -1.82
CA ILE A 194 0.65 -12.79 -0.38
C ILE A 194 0.26 -14.23 -0.07
N LEU A 195 -0.90 -14.68 -0.55
CA LEU A 195 -1.46 -15.98 -0.19
C LEU A 195 -0.74 -17.16 -0.86
N SER A 196 -0.08 -16.94 -2.02
CA SER A 196 0.69 -17.97 -2.73
C SER A 196 2.20 -17.95 -2.41
N SER A 197 2.65 -17.05 -1.54
CA SER A 197 4.07 -16.90 -1.24
C SER A 197 4.60 -18.08 -0.41
N GLU A 198 5.68 -18.69 -0.88
CA GLU A 198 6.44 -19.70 -0.15
C GLU A 198 7.53 -19.07 0.74
N SER A 199 7.63 -17.74 0.75
CA SER A 199 8.64 -17.03 1.54
C SER A 199 8.37 -17.15 3.04
N ALA A 200 9.40 -17.52 3.80
CA ALA A 200 9.30 -17.55 5.27
C ALA A 200 8.98 -16.19 5.91
N ARG A 201 9.15 -15.10 5.17
CA ARG A 201 8.84 -13.73 5.61
C ARG A 201 7.38 -13.33 5.35
N VAL A 202 6.72 -14.01 4.41
CA VAL A 202 5.33 -13.75 4.03
C VAL A 202 4.49 -14.87 4.62
N LYS A 203 4.11 -14.74 5.88
CA LYS A 203 3.26 -15.72 6.57
C LYS A 203 1.97 -15.04 6.97
N VAL A 204 0.87 -15.67 6.62
CA VAL A 204 -0.48 -15.28 7.02
C VAL A 204 -0.99 -16.31 7.99
N ASN A 205 -1.39 -15.87 9.19
CA ASN A 205 -2.01 -16.72 10.18
C ASN A 205 -3.53 -16.80 9.88
N GLU A 206 -4.06 -18.02 9.77
CA GLU A 206 -5.47 -18.23 9.36
C GLU A 206 -6.47 -17.71 10.40
N GLU A 207 -6.19 -17.86 11.69
CA GLU A 207 -7.05 -17.38 12.77
C GLU A 207 -7.08 -15.84 12.78
N THR A 208 -5.92 -15.21 12.74
CA THR A 208 -5.77 -13.76 12.66
C THR A 208 -6.40 -13.20 11.37
N LEU A 209 -6.27 -13.90 10.23
CA LEU A 209 -6.91 -13.51 8.99
C LEU A 209 -8.44 -13.53 9.11
N SER A 210 -8.99 -14.55 9.80
CA SER A 210 -10.43 -14.63 10.06
C SER A 210 -10.91 -13.43 10.87
N GLU A 211 -10.20 -13.09 11.94
CA GLU A 211 -10.49 -11.91 12.78
C GLU A 211 -10.36 -10.60 12.00
N ALA A 212 -9.31 -10.45 11.20
CA ALA A 212 -9.09 -9.28 10.37
C ALA A 212 -10.23 -9.08 9.35
N ILE A 213 -10.63 -10.15 8.65
CA ILE A 213 -11.75 -10.11 7.68
C ILE A 213 -13.04 -9.72 8.40
N ALA A 214 -13.39 -10.38 9.51
CA ALA A 214 -14.60 -10.07 10.26
C ALA A 214 -14.63 -8.60 10.73
N SER A 215 -13.51 -8.11 11.26
CA SER A 215 -13.37 -6.74 11.76
C SER A 215 -13.45 -5.69 10.65
N VAL A 216 -12.72 -5.87 9.55
CA VAL A 216 -12.71 -4.94 8.40
C VAL A 216 -14.09 -4.90 7.74
N PHE A 217 -14.73 -6.06 7.53
CA PHE A 217 -16.06 -6.12 6.91
C PHE A 217 -17.12 -5.48 7.79
N SER A 218 -17.07 -5.72 9.10
CA SER A 218 -17.95 -5.07 10.07
C SER A 218 -17.76 -3.55 10.09
N ASN A 219 -16.50 -3.07 10.14
CA ASN A 219 -16.17 -1.64 10.16
C ASN A 219 -16.69 -0.90 8.92
N ARG A 220 -16.64 -1.56 7.75
CA ARG A 220 -17.09 -1.00 6.46
C ARG A 220 -18.52 -1.34 6.12
N GLY A 221 -19.28 -1.98 7.02
CA GLY A 221 -20.67 -2.34 6.82
C GLY A 221 -20.92 -3.33 5.69
N THR A 222 -19.90 -4.12 5.31
CA THR A 222 -20.00 -5.11 4.23
C THR A 222 -20.65 -6.38 4.75
N THR A 223 -21.72 -6.81 4.09
CA THR A 223 -22.50 -8.00 4.48
C THR A 223 -22.37 -9.11 3.45
N TYR A 224 -22.58 -10.34 3.88
CA TYR A 224 -22.64 -11.50 2.99
C TYR A 224 -23.75 -11.35 1.95
N THR A 225 -23.44 -11.66 0.70
CA THR A 225 -24.40 -11.80 -0.38
C THR A 225 -24.21 -13.16 -1.08
N GLU A 226 -25.32 -13.85 -1.32
CA GLU A 226 -25.33 -15.07 -2.11
C GLU A 226 -25.06 -14.73 -3.59
N ASN A 227 -24.38 -15.58 -4.32
CA ASN A 227 -24.07 -15.40 -5.75
C ASN A 227 -23.25 -14.14 -6.08
N HIS A 228 -22.34 -13.72 -5.19
CA HIS A 228 -21.48 -12.60 -5.48
C HIS A 228 -20.59 -12.86 -6.73
N PRO A 229 -20.42 -11.86 -7.65
CA PRO A 229 -19.70 -12.03 -8.92
C PRO A 229 -18.27 -12.54 -8.80
N LEU A 230 -17.61 -12.30 -7.69
CA LEU A 230 -16.26 -12.83 -7.44
C LEU A 230 -16.29 -14.37 -7.33
N PHE A 231 -17.34 -14.96 -6.75
CA PHE A 231 -17.44 -16.39 -6.45
C PHE A 231 -18.26 -17.19 -7.47
N ASN A 232 -19.18 -16.55 -8.19
CA ASN A 232 -20.03 -17.24 -9.19
C ASN A 232 -19.38 -17.36 -10.58
N GLY A 233 -18.17 -16.81 -10.75
CA GLY A 233 -17.42 -16.86 -12.00
C GLY A 233 -17.64 -15.69 -12.96
N GLU A 234 -18.60 -14.80 -12.71
CA GLU A 234 -18.85 -13.64 -13.58
C GLU A 234 -17.61 -12.76 -13.71
N PHE A 235 -16.96 -12.42 -12.59
CA PHE A 235 -15.79 -11.52 -12.60
C PHE A 235 -14.63 -12.10 -13.45
N LYS A 236 -14.25 -13.35 -13.21
CA LYS A 236 -13.09 -13.97 -13.90
C LYS A 236 -13.31 -14.19 -15.38
N ASN A 237 -14.58 -14.36 -15.81
CA ASN A 237 -14.95 -14.61 -17.21
C ASN A 237 -15.32 -13.32 -17.97
N ASP A 238 -15.37 -12.16 -17.31
CA ASP A 238 -15.66 -10.88 -17.96
C ASP A 238 -14.50 -10.45 -18.88
N PRO A 239 -14.76 -10.27 -20.21
CA PRO A 239 -13.72 -9.85 -21.16
C PRO A 239 -13.07 -8.50 -20.83
N ILE A 240 -13.80 -7.60 -20.19
CA ILE A 240 -13.29 -6.30 -19.76
C ILE A 240 -12.26 -6.52 -18.66
N LYS A 241 -12.54 -7.40 -17.68
CA LYS A 241 -11.60 -7.72 -16.60
C LYS A 241 -10.34 -8.41 -17.11
N GLN A 242 -10.49 -9.33 -18.05
CA GLN A 242 -9.36 -9.95 -18.73
C GLN A 242 -8.47 -8.92 -19.43
N THR A 243 -9.09 -7.97 -20.13
CA THR A 243 -8.34 -6.87 -20.78
C THR A 243 -7.63 -5.97 -19.78
N GLN A 244 -8.31 -5.59 -18.69
CA GLN A 244 -7.74 -4.77 -17.62
C GLN A 244 -6.56 -5.49 -16.94
N TRP A 245 -6.69 -6.80 -16.70
CA TRP A 245 -5.63 -7.62 -16.12
C TRP A 245 -4.40 -7.69 -17.01
N ASN A 246 -4.58 -7.98 -18.28
CA ASN A 246 -3.48 -8.03 -19.24
C ASN A 246 -2.76 -6.68 -19.38
N ALA A 247 -3.51 -5.57 -19.37
CA ALA A 247 -2.95 -4.23 -19.38
C ALA A 247 -2.15 -3.93 -18.10
N PHE A 248 -2.64 -4.39 -16.95
CA PHE A 248 -1.96 -4.26 -15.67
C PHE A 248 -0.62 -5.06 -15.66
N LEU A 249 -0.61 -6.32 -16.05
CA LEU A 249 0.60 -7.15 -16.14
C LEU A 249 1.64 -6.54 -17.09
N LYS A 250 1.18 -6.06 -18.26
CA LYS A 250 2.06 -5.36 -19.23
C LYS A 250 2.68 -4.11 -18.62
N LYS A 251 1.91 -3.29 -17.88
CA LYS A 251 2.40 -2.09 -17.20
C LYS A 251 3.44 -2.42 -16.12
N MET A 252 3.23 -3.53 -15.41
CA MET A 252 4.18 -4.05 -14.42
C MET A 252 5.45 -4.63 -15.05
N LYS A 253 5.44 -4.92 -16.36
CA LYS A 253 6.49 -5.70 -17.06
C LYS A 253 6.64 -7.10 -16.43
N TYR A 254 5.50 -7.70 -16.07
CA TYR A 254 5.47 -9.07 -15.53
C TYR A 254 6.10 -10.05 -16.50
N LYS A 255 6.98 -10.91 -15.98
CA LYS A 255 7.66 -11.95 -16.77
C LYS A 255 6.96 -13.28 -16.54
N GLY A 256 6.34 -13.81 -17.57
CA GLY A 256 5.60 -15.07 -17.53
C GLY A 256 4.15 -14.93 -17.96
N VAL A 257 3.37 -15.94 -17.71
CA VAL A 257 1.93 -16.00 -17.96
C VAL A 257 1.23 -16.18 -16.63
N LEU A 258 0.30 -15.30 -16.33
CA LEU A 258 -0.54 -15.34 -15.13
C LEU A 258 -1.97 -14.95 -15.52
N PRO A 259 -2.81 -15.90 -15.90
CA PRO A 259 -4.19 -15.63 -16.30
C PRO A 259 -5.05 -15.13 -15.13
N LEU A 260 -5.97 -14.20 -15.40
CA LEU A 260 -6.87 -13.67 -14.37
C LEU A 260 -7.72 -14.77 -13.71
N ASN A 261 -8.21 -15.74 -14.50
CA ASN A 261 -9.01 -16.84 -13.95
C ASN A 261 -8.23 -17.67 -12.92
N GLU A 262 -6.96 -17.98 -13.15
CA GLU A 262 -6.12 -18.70 -12.17
C GLU A 262 -5.96 -17.89 -10.88
N VAL A 263 -5.74 -16.57 -10.99
CA VAL A 263 -5.61 -15.68 -9.84
C VAL A 263 -6.90 -15.61 -9.04
N VAL A 264 -8.04 -15.41 -9.72
CA VAL A 264 -9.36 -15.33 -9.06
C VAL A 264 -9.74 -16.67 -8.45
N ASP A 265 -9.51 -17.79 -9.15
CA ASP A 265 -9.81 -19.12 -8.61
C ASP A 265 -8.99 -19.41 -7.35
N TYR A 266 -7.71 -19.10 -7.34
CA TYR A 266 -6.86 -19.25 -6.18
C TYR A 266 -7.33 -18.38 -5.00
N ILE A 267 -7.61 -17.09 -5.24
CA ILE A 267 -8.11 -16.17 -4.22
C ILE A 267 -9.44 -16.66 -3.64
N THR A 268 -10.37 -17.09 -4.50
CA THR A 268 -11.68 -17.55 -4.06
C THR A 268 -11.62 -18.89 -3.32
N GLU A 269 -10.74 -19.80 -3.72
CA GLU A 269 -10.47 -21.02 -2.97
C GLU A 269 -10.02 -20.70 -1.53
N LYS A 270 -9.04 -19.80 -1.39
CA LYS A 270 -8.49 -19.45 -0.08
C LYS A 270 -9.42 -18.62 0.78
N LEU A 271 -10.21 -17.71 0.20
CA LEU A 271 -11.02 -16.75 0.95
C LEU A 271 -12.51 -17.12 1.08
N SER A 272 -13.01 -18.14 0.33
CA SER A 272 -14.40 -18.57 0.44
C SER A 272 -14.81 -19.06 1.85
N PRO A 273 -13.99 -19.76 2.64
CA PRO A 273 -14.36 -20.13 4.00
C PRO A 273 -14.70 -18.92 4.87
N TYR A 274 -13.89 -17.86 4.78
CA TYR A 274 -14.12 -16.61 5.52
C TYR A 274 -15.34 -15.85 5.02
N TRP A 275 -15.57 -15.83 3.69
CA TRP A 275 -16.77 -15.24 3.11
C TRP A 275 -18.04 -15.93 3.59
N LEU A 276 -18.04 -17.27 3.59
CA LEU A 276 -19.18 -18.08 4.05
C LEU A 276 -19.42 -17.94 5.56
N SER A 277 -18.39 -17.72 6.36
CA SER A 277 -18.55 -17.50 7.81
C SER A 277 -19.29 -16.20 8.16
N LEU A 278 -19.37 -15.26 7.24
CA LEU A 278 -20.17 -14.03 7.39
C LEU A 278 -21.66 -14.23 7.11
N LYS A 279 -22.07 -15.41 6.64
CA LYS A 279 -23.49 -15.76 6.44
C LYS A 279 -24.14 -15.94 7.83
N LYS A 280 -24.98 -14.97 8.20
CA LYS A 280 -25.77 -15.03 9.43
C LYS A 280 -27.06 -15.81 9.21
#